data_582c6bdd8e6a179efea4302dbda41574
#
_entry.id   582c6bdd8e6a179efea4302dbda41574
#
_cell.length_a   1.000
_cell.length_b   1.000
_cell.length_c   1.000
_cell.angle_alpha   90.00
_cell.angle_beta   90.00
_cell.angle_gamma   90.00
#
_symmetry.space_group_name_H-M   'P 1'
#
loop_
_entity.id
_entity.type
_entity.pdbx_description
1 polymer ?
#
loop_
_entity_poly.entity_id
_entity_poly.type
_entity_poly.pdbx_seq_one_letter_code
_entity_poly.pdbx_strand_id
1 'polypeptide(L)'
;YYLTGNDFRVDQKRVELYKKGTFPCFDEEEEDVENLAFILKETSKLLASDYDEGYFAEYKTYSTSFGLELKNIENAIIYNNIHEGIHLGHVMAQRKILLG
;
A
#
# COMPACT_ATOMS: atom_id res chain seq x y z
N TYR A 1 -6.03 6.10 3.79
CA TYR A 1 -7.46 5.96 4.11
C TYR A 1 -7.69 5.70 5.61
N TYR A 2 -7.09 4.69 6.20
CA TYR A 2 -7.29 4.39 7.63
C TYR A 2 -7.07 5.59 8.57
N LEU A 3 -6.02 6.38 8.33
CA LEU A 3 -5.66 7.55 9.16
C LEU A 3 -6.53 8.79 8.89
N THR A 4 -7.34 8.75 7.87
CA THR A 4 -8.27 9.83 7.50
C THR A 4 -9.71 9.54 7.89
N GLY A 5 -9.99 8.35 8.43
CA GLY A 5 -11.32 7.88 8.76
C GLY A 5 -12.18 7.50 7.55
N ASN A 6 -11.60 7.47 6.36
CA ASN A 6 -12.28 7.09 5.13
C ASN A 6 -12.22 5.58 4.89
N ASP A 7 -13.20 5.05 4.14
CA ASP A 7 -13.22 3.67 3.73
C ASP A 7 -12.06 3.35 2.77
N PHE A 8 -11.56 2.12 2.85
CA PHE A 8 -10.56 1.64 1.91
C PHE A 8 -11.12 1.55 0.49
N ARG A 9 -10.28 1.86 -0.50
CA ARG A 9 -10.60 1.70 -1.93
C ARG A 9 -10.33 0.30 -2.47
N VAL A 10 -9.96 -0.63 -1.60
CA VAL A 10 -9.76 -2.05 -1.90
C VAL A 10 -10.70 -2.89 -1.05
N ASP A 11 -11.00 -4.10 -1.53
CA ASP A 11 -11.87 -5.03 -0.81
C ASP A 11 -11.31 -5.35 0.58
N GLN A 12 -12.17 -5.29 1.60
CA GLN A 12 -11.82 -5.57 2.99
C GLN A 12 -11.23 -6.97 3.17
N LYS A 13 -11.75 -7.96 2.45
CA LYS A 13 -11.21 -9.32 2.47
C LYS A 13 -9.73 -9.33 2.07
N ARG A 14 -9.38 -8.59 1.04
CA ARG A 14 -7.99 -8.46 0.58
C ARG A 14 -7.11 -7.77 1.62
N VAL A 15 -7.60 -6.72 2.27
CA VAL A 15 -6.88 -6.06 3.38
C VAL A 15 -6.57 -7.07 4.49
N GLU A 16 -7.53 -7.90 4.87
CA GLU A 16 -7.35 -8.91 5.91
C GLU A 16 -6.34 -9.99 5.54
N LEU A 17 -6.29 -10.39 4.26
CA LEU A 17 -5.35 -11.40 3.76
C LEU A 17 -3.89 -10.92 3.78
N TYR A 18 -3.65 -9.64 3.53
CA TYR A 18 -2.30 -9.10 3.32
C TYR A 18 -1.83 -8.11 4.40
N LYS A 19 -2.60 -7.86 5.43
CA LYS A 19 -2.19 -6.98 6.52
C LYS A 19 -0.98 -7.51 7.28
N LYS A 20 -0.30 -6.61 8.01
CA LYS A 20 0.85 -6.96 8.86
C LYS A 20 0.52 -8.14 9.79
N GLY A 21 1.40 -9.13 9.81
CA GLY A 21 1.26 -10.34 10.64
C GLY A 21 0.58 -11.51 9.93
N THR A 22 0.21 -11.35 8.65
CA THR A 22 -0.29 -12.46 7.83
C THR A 22 0.86 -13.14 7.07
N PHE A 23 0.62 -14.40 6.68
CA PHE A 23 1.51 -15.18 5.83
C PHE A 23 0.78 -15.60 4.56
N PRO A 24 1.50 -15.77 3.42
CA PRO A 24 0.89 -16.31 2.21
C PRO A 24 0.25 -17.67 2.49
N CYS A 25 -1.00 -17.84 2.07
CA CYS A 25 -1.69 -19.13 2.11
C CYS A 25 -1.73 -19.69 0.69
N PHE A 26 -1.02 -20.81 0.47
CA PHE A 26 -0.94 -21.43 -0.85
C PHE A 26 -2.17 -22.31 -1.19
N ASP A 27 -3.05 -22.52 -0.21
CA ASP A 27 -4.29 -23.34 -0.38
C ASP A 27 -5.49 -22.47 -0.80
N GLU A 28 -5.35 -21.15 -0.83
CA GLU A 28 -6.39 -20.27 -1.37
C GLU A 28 -6.23 -20.13 -2.89
N GLU A 29 -7.34 -19.91 -3.59
CA GLU A 29 -7.34 -19.67 -5.04
C GLU A 29 -6.23 -18.72 -5.45
N GLU A 30 -5.46 -19.13 -6.46
CA GLU A 30 -4.37 -18.28 -6.99
C GLU A 30 -4.89 -16.87 -7.26
N GLU A 31 -4.30 -15.89 -6.60
CA GLU A 31 -4.62 -14.50 -6.86
C GLU A 31 -4.25 -14.21 -8.33
N ASP A 32 -5.22 -13.72 -9.10
CA ASP A 32 -5.00 -13.34 -10.48
C ASP A 32 -4.02 -12.17 -10.57
N VAL A 33 -2.82 -12.43 -11.06
CA VAL A 33 -1.74 -11.44 -11.21
C VAL A 33 -2.16 -10.28 -12.12
N GLU A 34 -2.93 -10.54 -13.16
CA GLU A 34 -3.44 -9.51 -14.06
C GLU A 34 -4.41 -8.57 -13.34
N ASN A 35 -5.29 -9.15 -12.52
CA ASN A 35 -6.21 -8.38 -11.68
C ASN A 35 -5.47 -7.56 -10.62
N LEU A 36 -4.45 -8.11 -9.98
CA LEU A 36 -3.60 -7.35 -9.05
C LEU A 36 -2.90 -6.18 -9.73
N ALA A 37 -2.35 -6.39 -10.91
CA ALA A 37 -1.71 -5.33 -11.70
C ALA A 37 -2.71 -4.24 -12.12
N PHE A 38 -3.93 -4.63 -12.47
CA PHE A 38 -5.02 -3.71 -12.77
C PHE A 38 -5.39 -2.86 -11.54
N ILE A 39 -5.64 -3.51 -10.40
CA ILE A 39 -6.00 -2.84 -9.14
C ILE A 39 -4.90 -1.87 -8.71
N LEU A 40 -3.63 -2.25 -8.81
CA LEU A 40 -2.50 -1.38 -8.46
C LEU A 40 -2.49 -0.09 -9.29
N LYS A 41 -2.78 -0.18 -10.58
CA LYS A 41 -2.88 0.99 -11.45
C LYS A 41 -4.09 1.86 -11.15
N GLU A 42 -5.24 1.24 -10.91
CA GLU A 42 -6.48 1.97 -10.61
C GLU A 42 -6.45 2.64 -9.24
N THR A 43 -5.88 1.99 -8.22
CA THR A 43 -5.74 2.61 -6.89
C THR A 43 -4.85 3.85 -6.90
N SER A 44 -3.84 3.89 -7.75
CA SER A 44 -3.00 5.09 -7.92
C SER A 44 -3.79 6.27 -8.50
N LYS A 45 -4.65 6.01 -9.48
CA LYS A 45 -5.53 7.04 -10.06
C LYS A 45 -6.59 7.51 -9.06
N LEU A 46 -7.19 6.58 -8.32
CA LEU A 46 -8.16 6.89 -7.27
C LEU A 46 -7.53 7.74 -6.16
N LEU A 47 -6.30 7.44 -5.76
CA LEU A 47 -5.57 8.23 -4.77
C LEU A 47 -5.40 9.68 -5.24
N ALA A 48 -5.03 9.90 -6.50
CA ALA A 48 -4.88 11.24 -7.06
C ALA A 48 -6.22 11.99 -7.08
N SER A 49 -7.29 11.35 -7.54
CA SER A 49 -8.64 11.92 -7.54
C SER A 49 -9.12 12.28 -6.14
N ASP A 50 -8.97 11.36 -5.18
CA ASP A 50 -9.37 11.58 -3.80
C ASP A 50 -8.57 12.72 -3.13
N TYR A 51 -7.29 12.85 -3.51
CA TYR A 51 -6.47 13.99 -3.06
C TYR A 51 -6.99 15.31 -3.59
N ASP A 52 -7.26 15.39 -4.88
CA ASP A 52 -7.77 16.61 -5.55
C ASP A 52 -9.15 17.01 -5.03
N GLU A 53 -9.98 16.05 -4.67
CA GLU A 53 -11.31 16.25 -4.09
C GLU A 53 -11.28 16.60 -2.58
N GLY A 54 -10.11 16.65 -1.96
CA GLY A 54 -9.97 16.99 -0.55
C GLY A 54 -10.37 15.85 0.42
N TYR A 55 -10.39 14.61 -0.05
CA TYR A 55 -10.82 13.45 0.72
C TYR A 55 -9.94 13.19 1.96
N PHE A 56 -8.72 13.72 1.96
CA PHE A 56 -7.74 13.57 3.03
C PHE A 56 -7.55 14.83 3.86
N ALA A 57 -8.53 15.74 3.89
CA ALA A 57 -8.46 16.98 4.66
C ALA A 57 -8.26 16.75 6.16
N GLU A 58 -8.87 15.68 6.68
CA GLU A 58 -8.62 15.20 8.04
C GLU A 58 -7.61 14.07 8.02
N TYR A 59 -6.56 14.17 8.83
CA TYR A 59 -5.49 13.18 8.91
C TYR A 59 -5.01 13.01 10.35
N LYS A 60 -5.02 11.78 10.84
CA LYS A 60 -4.51 11.45 12.18
C LYS A 60 -3.00 11.22 12.11
N THR A 61 -2.22 12.02 12.84
CA THR A 61 -0.78 11.83 12.95
C THR A 61 -0.41 10.40 13.30
N TYR A 62 0.55 9.86 12.57
CA TYR A 62 1.03 8.49 12.73
C TYR A 62 2.55 8.46 12.91
N SER A 63 3.01 7.74 13.93
CA SER A 63 4.44 7.46 14.14
C SER A 63 4.81 6.13 13.51
N THR A 64 5.76 6.16 12.58
CA THR A 64 6.28 4.97 11.91
C THR A 64 7.18 4.17 12.85
N SER A 65 7.43 2.90 12.50
CA SER A 65 8.41 2.05 13.21
C SER A 65 9.85 2.58 13.15
N PHE A 66 10.13 3.52 12.25
CA PHE A 66 11.43 4.19 12.14
C PHE A 66 11.53 5.50 12.93
N GLY A 67 10.52 5.83 13.71
CA GLY A 67 10.48 7.06 14.52
C GLY A 67 10.14 8.33 13.74
N LEU A 68 9.64 8.21 12.51
CA LEU A 68 9.16 9.35 11.72
C LEU A 68 7.69 9.63 12.03
N GLU A 69 7.35 10.89 12.21
CA GLU A 69 5.97 11.33 12.33
C GLU A 69 5.41 11.76 10.97
N LEU A 70 4.32 11.12 10.57
CA LEU A 70 3.54 11.49 9.40
C LEU A 70 2.34 12.33 9.88
N LYS A 71 2.39 13.63 9.60
CA LYS A 71 1.44 14.60 10.15
C LYS A 71 0.28 14.93 9.23
N ASN A 72 0.42 14.61 7.95
CA ASN A 72 -0.55 14.91 6.90
C ASN A 72 -0.45 13.87 5.78
N ILE A 73 -1.38 13.94 4.84
CA ILE A 73 -1.43 12.99 3.72
C ILE A 73 -0.19 13.09 2.81
N GLU A 74 0.37 14.26 2.63
CA GLU A 74 1.55 14.49 1.80
C GLU A 74 2.77 13.76 2.40
N ASN A 75 2.96 13.85 3.72
CA ASN A 75 3.99 13.08 4.41
C ASN A 75 3.79 11.57 4.24
N ALA A 76 2.53 11.11 4.31
CA ALA A 76 2.20 9.70 4.14
C ALA A 76 2.49 9.20 2.72
N ILE A 77 2.15 10.00 1.69
CA ILE A 77 2.42 9.66 0.28
C ILE A 77 3.94 9.59 0.04
N ILE A 78 4.69 10.59 0.49
CA ILE A 78 6.16 10.60 0.35
C ILE A 78 6.78 9.39 1.05
N TYR A 79 6.36 9.11 2.28
CA TYR A 79 6.83 7.95 3.03
C TYR A 79 6.49 6.64 2.33
N ASN A 80 5.27 6.50 1.79
CA ASN A 80 4.87 5.32 1.04
C ASN A 80 5.75 5.10 -0.20
N ASN A 81 6.09 6.15 -0.94
CA ASN A 81 6.97 6.04 -2.10
C ASN A 81 8.37 5.54 -1.73
N ILE A 82 8.92 5.99 -0.60
CA ILE A 82 10.19 5.49 -0.07
C ILE A 82 10.05 4.01 0.34
N HIS A 83 8.97 3.66 1.01
CA HIS A 83 8.69 2.30 1.46
C HIS A 83 8.54 1.32 0.28
N GLU A 84 7.81 1.72 -0.76
CA GLU A 84 7.70 0.95 -2.01
C GLU A 84 9.06 0.78 -2.71
N GLY A 85 9.93 1.79 -2.68
CA GLY A 85 11.29 1.68 -3.18
C GLY A 85 12.11 0.60 -2.44
N ILE A 86 11.93 0.45 -1.12
CA ILE A 86 12.55 -0.61 -0.33
C ILE A 86 12.03 -1.99 -0.80
N HIS A 87 10.73 -2.16 -0.97
CA HIS A 87 10.14 -3.40 -1.47
C HIS A 87 10.66 -3.75 -2.87
N LEU A 88 10.72 -2.78 -3.77
CA LEU A 88 11.26 -2.97 -5.11
C LEU A 88 12.71 -3.44 -5.07
N GLY A 89 13.55 -2.85 -4.21
CA GLY A 89 14.93 -3.28 -4.00
C GLY A 89 15.03 -4.73 -3.52
N HIS A 90 14.17 -5.15 -2.59
CA HIS A 90 14.08 -6.55 -2.14
C HIS A 90 13.72 -7.50 -3.27
N VAL A 91 12.69 -7.17 -4.07
CA VAL A 91 12.26 -8.00 -5.22
C VAL A 91 13.39 -8.12 -6.25
N MET A 92 14.09 -7.01 -6.55
CA MET A 92 15.23 -7.03 -7.49
C MET A 92 16.37 -7.91 -6.96
N ALA A 93 16.70 -7.84 -5.67
CA ALA A 93 17.72 -8.68 -5.06
C ALA A 93 17.34 -10.17 -5.09
N GLN A 94 16.12 -10.51 -4.72
CA GLN A 94 15.60 -11.88 -4.78
C GLN A 94 15.62 -12.42 -6.21
N ARG A 95 15.17 -11.63 -7.18
CA ARG A 95 15.21 -12.01 -8.59
C ARG A 95 16.63 -12.34 -9.05
N LYS A 96 17.62 -11.52 -8.66
CA LYS A 96 19.02 -11.74 -9.00
C LYS A 96 19.56 -13.05 -8.40
N ILE A 97 19.19 -13.38 -7.17
CA ILE A 97 19.60 -14.61 -6.50
C ILE A 97 18.98 -15.83 -7.17
N LEU A 98 17.71 -15.77 -7.55
CA LEU A 98 16.95 -16.92 -8.07
C LEU A 98 17.18 -17.15 -9.56
N LEU A 99 17.40 -16.11 -10.34
CA LEU A 99 17.47 -16.18 -11.81
C LEU A 99 18.85 -15.83 -12.41
N GLY A 100 19.75 -15.41 -11.57
CA GLY A 100 21.11 -15.03 -12.01
C GLY A 100 21.24 -13.59 -12.44
#